data_c57cb0de066cba269cad7ce1ecf8fa95
#
_entry.id   c57cb0de066cba269cad7ce1ecf8fa95
#
_cell.length_a   1.000
_cell.length_b   1.000
_cell.length_c   1.000
_cell.angle_alpha   90.00
_cell.angle_beta   90.00
_cell.angle_gamma   90.00
#
_symmetry.space_group_name_H-M   'P 1'
#
loop_
_entity.id
_entity.type
_entity.pdbx_description
1 polymer ?
#
loop_
_entity_poly.entity_id
_entity_poly.type
_entity_poly.pdbx_seq_one_letter_code
_entity_poly.pdbx_strand_id
1 'polypeptide(L)'
;MTTKMPRLLPTLPLLFALLAAAAQSRGPASAEQRQRVVAIAHKLEAAPLDQTLFPEREWAKQWVLENPDVRIRMCMQLLPDLRRPRYKFRLEIVDQMMLSSAAFLIEHPDKAGDHLAENVGGVQGVLKVYTAIVKSNPDARVLALDEMLEKESRGKLVEFARETIKACRF
;
A
#
# COMPACT_ATOMS: atom_id res chain seq x y z
N MET A 1 -34.54 -2.21 79.21
CA MET A 1 -33.97 -3.22 78.31
C MET A 1 -34.29 -2.84 76.87
N THR A 2 -33.37 -2.16 76.16
CA THR A 2 -33.57 -1.65 74.82
C THR A 2 -32.56 -2.32 73.90
N THR A 3 -33.05 -3.25 73.14
CA THR A 3 -32.23 -4.06 72.18
C THR A 3 -31.99 -3.29 70.93
N LYS A 4 -30.72 -2.94 70.64
CA LYS A 4 -30.25 -2.17 69.46
C LYS A 4 -30.00 -3.14 68.33
N MET A 5 -30.84 -3.10 67.30
CA MET A 5 -30.65 -3.86 66.07
C MET A 5 -29.45 -3.28 65.22
N PRO A 6 -28.56 -4.10 64.69
CA PRO A 6 -27.53 -3.65 63.80
C PRO A 6 -28.07 -3.45 62.37
N ARG A 7 -27.78 -2.29 61.83
CA ARG A 7 -28.05 -1.95 60.39
C ARG A 7 -27.08 -2.71 59.50
N LEU A 8 -27.60 -3.64 58.70
CA LEU A 8 -26.90 -4.24 57.55
C LEU A 8 -26.82 -3.21 56.44
N LEU A 9 -25.59 -2.81 56.09
CA LEU A 9 -25.29 -2.08 54.85
C LEU A 9 -25.35 -3.06 53.67
N PRO A 10 -26.03 -2.72 52.55
CA PRO A 10 -25.96 -3.51 51.34
C PRO A 10 -24.61 -3.27 50.66
N THR A 11 -23.79 -4.29 50.56
CA THR A 11 -22.60 -4.33 49.71
C THR A 11 -23.03 -4.37 48.27
N LEU A 12 -22.83 -3.26 47.57
CA LEU A 12 -23.04 -3.13 46.12
C LEU A 12 -21.92 -3.92 45.41
N PRO A 13 -22.22 -4.95 44.59
CA PRO A 13 -21.19 -5.61 43.81
C PRO A 13 -20.77 -4.67 42.68
N LEU A 14 -19.51 -4.23 42.70
CA LEU A 14 -18.86 -3.53 41.62
C LEU A 14 -18.74 -4.52 40.43
N LEU A 15 -19.66 -4.42 39.46
CA LEU A 15 -19.53 -5.09 38.18
C LEU A 15 -18.36 -4.44 37.44
N PHE A 16 -17.19 -5.04 37.53
CA PHE A 16 -16.09 -4.80 36.60
C PHE A 16 -16.52 -5.37 35.22
N ALA A 17 -17.13 -4.51 34.41
CA ALA A 17 -17.24 -4.76 32.97
C ALA A 17 -15.84 -4.72 32.40
N LEU A 18 -15.18 -5.88 32.29
CA LEU A 18 -14.01 -6.07 31.41
C LEU A 18 -14.47 -5.77 29.97
N LEU A 19 -14.22 -4.56 29.53
CA LEU A 19 -14.13 -4.27 28.08
C LEU A 19 -12.94 -5.06 27.56
N ALA A 20 -13.19 -6.31 27.17
CA ALA A 20 -12.33 -7.01 26.25
C ALA A 20 -12.37 -6.21 24.95
N ALA A 21 -11.38 -5.34 24.72
CA ALA A 21 -11.06 -4.84 23.41
C ALA A 21 -10.71 -6.07 22.58
N ALA A 22 -11.72 -6.64 21.93
CA ALA A 22 -11.53 -7.66 20.92
C ALA A 22 -10.62 -6.98 19.87
N ALA A 23 -9.36 -7.41 19.83
CA ALA A 23 -8.54 -7.23 18.64
C ALA A 23 -9.34 -7.89 17.51
N GLN A 24 -10.13 -7.09 16.82
CA GLN A 24 -10.85 -7.56 15.64
C GLN A 24 -9.77 -7.91 14.63
N SER A 25 -9.42 -9.20 14.56
CA SER A 25 -8.77 -9.74 13.38
C SER A 25 -9.71 -9.35 12.23
N ARG A 26 -9.26 -8.39 11.41
CA ARG A 26 -10.04 -7.99 10.24
C ARG A 26 -10.27 -9.27 9.45
N GLY A 27 -11.54 -9.59 9.21
CA GLY A 27 -11.91 -10.71 8.35
C GLY A 27 -11.32 -10.53 6.95
N PRO A 28 -11.46 -11.53 6.07
CA PRO A 28 -10.96 -11.44 4.72
C PRO A 28 -11.47 -10.16 4.03
N ALA A 29 -10.62 -9.55 3.21
CA ALA A 29 -10.94 -8.32 2.48
C ALA A 29 -12.23 -8.48 1.67
N SER A 30 -13.17 -7.54 1.80
CA SER A 30 -14.37 -7.55 0.97
C SER A 30 -14.04 -7.25 -0.49
N ALA A 31 -14.87 -7.73 -1.42
CA ALA A 31 -14.73 -7.42 -2.84
C ALA A 31 -14.78 -5.91 -3.10
N GLU A 32 -15.62 -5.18 -2.38
CA GLU A 32 -15.73 -3.72 -2.47
C GLU A 32 -14.44 -3.01 -2.04
N GLN A 33 -13.83 -3.44 -0.94
CA GLN A 33 -12.56 -2.88 -0.48
C GLN A 33 -11.43 -3.13 -1.49
N ARG A 34 -11.36 -4.34 -2.07
CA ARG A 34 -10.40 -4.68 -3.12
C ARG A 34 -10.57 -3.78 -4.34
N GLN A 35 -11.79 -3.63 -4.84
CA GLN A 35 -12.10 -2.75 -5.97
C GLN A 35 -11.77 -1.29 -5.66
N ARG A 36 -12.01 -0.83 -4.43
CA ARG A 36 -11.67 0.52 -4.00
C ARG A 36 -10.15 0.77 -4.04
N VAL A 37 -9.33 -0.18 -3.58
CA VAL A 37 -7.85 -0.07 -3.67
C VAL A 37 -7.40 0.04 -5.12
N VAL A 38 -7.92 -0.82 -6.01
CA VAL A 38 -7.63 -0.76 -7.45
C VAL A 38 -8.00 0.61 -8.03
N ALA A 39 -9.21 1.08 -7.76
CA ALA A 39 -9.67 2.38 -8.24
C ALA A 39 -8.79 3.54 -7.76
N ILE A 40 -8.35 3.51 -6.49
CA ILE A 40 -7.44 4.52 -5.93
C ILE A 40 -6.07 4.45 -6.60
N ALA A 41 -5.50 3.25 -6.78
CA ALA A 41 -4.22 3.09 -7.47
C ALA A 41 -4.25 3.73 -8.87
N HIS A 42 -5.29 3.46 -9.65
CA HIS A 42 -5.44 4.02 -11.00
C HIS A 42 -5.73 5.54 -11.01
N LYS A 43 -6.49 6.07 -10.05
CA LYS A 43 -6.64 7.53 -9.91
C LYS A 43 -5.30 8.22 -9.65
N LEU A 44 -4.48 7.64 -8.78
CA LEU A 44 -3.16 8.17 -8.45
C LEU A 44 -2.16 8.04 -9.61
N GLU A 45 -2.29 7.03 -10.47
CA GLU A 45 -1.52 6.94 -11.72
C GLU A 45 -1.78 8.13 -12.65
N ALA A 46 -3.03 8.60 -12.69
CA ALA A 46 -3.43 9.70 -13.55
C ALA A 46 -3.15 11.09 -12.93
N ALA A 47 -3.33 11.22 -11.61
CA ALA A 47 -3.25 12.49 -10.89
C ALA A 47 -2.46 12.36 -9.56
N PRO A 48 -1.16 12.02 -9.60
CA PRO A 48 -0.38 11.70 -8.39
C PRO A 48 -0.19 12.87 -7.42
N LEU A 49 -0.29 14.09 -7.90
CA LEU A 49 -0.08 15.32 -7.11
C LEU A 49 -1.38 15.99 -6.67
N ASP A 50 -2.53 15.40 -6.98
CA ASP A 50 -3.83 15.92 -6.54
C ASP A 50 -3.98 15.73 -5.02
N GLN A 51 -3.98 16.85 -4.30
CA GLN A 51 -4.10 16.86 -2.83
C GLN A 51 -5.45 16.34 -2.35
N THR A 52 -6.49 16.38 -3.18
CA THR A 52 -7.82 15.86 -2.82
C THR A 52 -7.81 14.32 -2.71
N LEU A 53 -6.86 13.65 -3.35
CA LEU A 53 -6.66 12.20 -3.27
C LEU A 53 -5.81 11.76 -2.07
N PHE A 54 -5.26 12.69 -1.30
CA PHE A 54 -4.41 12.34 -0.15
C PHE A 54 -5.12 11.42 0.87
N PRO A 55 -6.36 11.69 1.31
CA PRO A 55 -7.06 10.79 2.22
C PRO A 55 -7.30 9.38 1.63
N GLU A 56 -7.60 9.30 0.33
CA GLU A 56 -7.79 8.01 -0.37
C GLU A 56 -6.47 7.24 -0.43
N ARG A 57 -5.35 7.91 -0.74
CA ARG A 57 -4.01 7.32 -0.74
C ARG A 57 -3.67 6.73 0.62
N GLU A 58 -3.82 7.51 1.69
CA GLU A 58 -3.49 7.03 3.04
C GLU A 58 -4.37 5.85 3.45
N TRP A 59 -5.67 5.90 3.14
CA TRP A 59 -6.56 4.77 3.39
C TRP A 59 -6.11 3.51 2.64
N ALA A 60 -5.77 3.62 1.35
CA ALA A 60 -5.36 2.49 0.54
C ALA A 60 -4.02 1.89 1.02
N LYS A 61 -3.05 2.73 1.37
CA LYS A 61 -1.78 2.31 1.97
C LYS A 61 -2.00 1.51 3.26
N GLN A 62 -2.76 2.08 4.19
CA GLN A 62 -3.07 1.43 5.45
C GLN A 62 -3.78 0.09 5.23
N TRP A 63 -4.73 0.07 4.29
CA TRP A 63 -5.45 -1.15 3.95
C TRP A 63 -4.51 -2.25 3.42
N VAL A 64 -3.60 -1.93 2.50
CA VAL A 64 -2.62 -2.88 1.95
C VAL A 64 -1.69 -3.41 3.04
N LEU A 65 -1.20 -2.54 3.93
CA LEU A 65 -0.30 -2.94 5.02
C LEU A 65 -0.96 -3.84 6.06
N GLU A 66 -2.25 -3.66 6.30
CA GLU A 66 -2.98 -4.39 7.34
C GLU A 66 -3.71 -5.62 6.83
N ASN A 67 -3.83 -5.81 5.50
CA ASN A 67 -4.65 -6.87 4.94
C ASN A 67 -3.81 -8.13 4.65
N PRO A 68 -4.05 -9.26 5.34
CA PRO A 68 -3.26 -10.48 5.16
C PRO A 68 -3.50 -11.18 3.83
N ASP A 69 -4.62 -10.87 3.14
CA ASP A 69 -5.01 -11.53 1.89
C ASP A 69 -4.27 -10.99 0.66
N VAL A 70 -3.76 -9.75 0.76
CA VAL A 70 -3.02 -9.10 -0.33
C VAL A 70 -1.59 -8.86 0.15
N ARG A 71 -0.77 -9.91 0.01
CA ARG A 71 0.63 -9.87 0.42
C ARG A 71 1.50 -9.44 -0.74
N ILE A 72 1.94 -8.20 -0.71
CA ILE A 72 2.88 -7.68 -1.69
C ILE A 72 4.33 -7.90 -1.24
N ARG A 73 5.22 -8.10 -2.22
CA ARG A 73 6.65 -8.29 -2.03
C ARG A 73 7.46 -7.43 -2.99
N MET A 74 7.63 -6.17 -2.60
CA MET A 74 8.31 -5.18 -3.44
C MET A 74 9.82 -5.36 -3.44
N CYS A 75 10.39 -5.35 -4.63
CA CYS A 75 11.84 -5.28 -4.84
C CYS A 75 12.27 -3.82 -5.03
N MET A 76 12.77 -3.19 -3.97
CA MET A 76 13.20 -1.78 -4.03
C MET A 76 14.42 -1.54 -4.92
N GLN A 77 15.15 -2.59 -5.31
CA GLN A 77 16.26 -2.52 -6.27
C GLN A 77 15.80 -2.11 -7.67
N LEU A 78 14.51 -2.30 -7.98
CA LEU A 78 13.91 -1.79 -9.22
C LEU A 78 13.82 -0.26 -9.25
N LEU A 79 13.97 0.42 -8.11
CA LEU A 79 13.92 1.89 -7.98
C LEU A 79 15.19 2.45 -7.31
N PRO A 80 16.41 2.23 -7.86
CA PRO A 80 17.67 2.48 -7.15
C PRO A 80 17.88 3.93 -6.75
N ASP A 81 17.53 4.88 -7.59
CA ASP A 81 17.75 6.31 -7.33
C ASP A 81 16.76 6.91 -6.32
N LEU A 82 15.63 6.26 -6.13
CA LEU A 82 14.60 6.73 -5.20
C LEU A 82 14.89 6.37 -3.75
N ARG A 83 15.93 5.58 -3.49
CA ARG A 83 16.46 5.36 -2.14
C ARG A 83 17.20 6.59 -1.58
N ARG A 84 17.50 7.58 -2.43
CA ARG A 84 18.12 8.84 -2.01
C ARG A 84 17.07 9.77 -1.40
N PRO A 85 17.32 10.37 -0.20
CA PRO A 85 16.31 11.20 0.48
C PRO A 85 16.00 12.52 -0.23
N ARG A 86 16.69 12.85 -1.32
CA ARG A 86 16.60 14.17 -2.00
C ARG A 86 15.59 14.25 -3.14
N TYR A 87 15.04 13.13 -3.61
CA TYR A 87 14.03 13.18 -4.66
C TYR A 87 12.69 13.66 -4.10
N LYS A 88 12.24 14.83 -4.56
CA LYS A 88 11.05 15.51 -4.04
C LYS A 88 9.78 14.65 -4.06
N PHE A 89 9.60 13.82 -5.09
CA PHE A 89 8.40 13.00 -5.31
C PHE A 89 8.63 11.53 -4.92
N ARG A 90 9.58 11.28 -4.03
CA ARG A 90 9.93 9.92 -3.61
C ARG A 90 8.74 9.17 -2.99
N LEU A 91 7.95 9.86 -2.18
CA LEU A 91 6.80 9.23 -1.51
C LEU A 91 5.74 8.81 -2.51
N GLU A 92 5.40 9.68 -3.46
CA GLU A 92 4.43 9.37 -4.51
C GLU A 92 4.83 8.14 -5.31
N ILE A 93 6.11 8.04 -5.67
CA ILE A 93 6.65 6.90 -6.43
C ILE A 93 6.65 5.60 -5.60
N VAL A 94 7.13 5.66 -4.35
CA VAL A 94 7.22 4.45 -3.49
C VAL A 94 5.82 3.96 -3.09
N ASP A 95 4.93 4.89 -2.72
CA ASP A 95 3.54 4.56 -2.39
C ASP A 95 2.84 3.93 -3.61
N GLN A 96 3.09 4.47 -4.82
CA GLN A 96 2.52 3.91 -6.04
C GLN A 96 3.04 2.52 -6.35
N MET A 97 4.33 2.27 -6.15
CA MET A 97 4.87 0.90 -6.31
C MET A 97 4.07 -0.10 -5.47
N MET A 98 3.79 0.25 -4.22
CA MET A 98 3.00 -0.58 -3.32
C MET A 98 1.55 -0.74 -3.79
N LEU A 99 0.88 0.38 -4.11
CA LEU A 99 -0.52 0.37 -4.48
C LEU A 99 -0.76 -0.31 -5.82
N SER A 100 0.13 -0.11 -6.81
CA SER A 100 0.01 -0.78 -8.11
C SER A 100 0.36 -2.27 -8.03
N SER A 101 1.31 -2.68 -7.17
CA SER A 101 1.54 -4.11 -6.91
C SER A 101 0.31 -4.77 -6.29
N ALA A 102 -0.34 -4.10 -5.32
CA ALA A 102 -1.57 -4.61 -4.71
C ALA A 102 -2.74 -4.65 -5.71
N ALA A 103 -2.92 -3.59 -6.50
CA ALA A 103 -3.93 -3.55 -7.56
C ALA A 103 -3.74 -4.68 -8.56
N PHE A 104 -2.51 -4.88 -9.03
CA PHE A 104 -2.16 -5.98 -9.93
C PHE A 104 -2.56 -7.35 -9.37
N LEU A 105 -2.22 -7.65 -8.12
CA LEU A 105 -2.59 -8.94 -7.50
C LEU A 105 -4.10 -9.10 -7.29
N ILE A 106 -4.83 -8.01 -7.06
CA ILE A 106 -6.29 -8.03 -6.95
C ILE A 106 -6.94 -8.31 -8.31
N GLU A 107 -6.42 -7.70 -9.37
CA GLU A 107 -6.93 -7.86 -10.74
C GLU A 107 -6.51 -9.19 -11.37
N HIS A 108 -5.39 -9.77 -10.92
CA HIS A 108 -4.80 -11.01 -11.42
C HIS A 108 -4.58 -12.02 -10.29
N PRO A 109 -5.64 -12.56 -9.69
CA PRO A 109 -5.52 -13.48 -8.55
C PRO A 109 -4.77 -14.79 -8.90
N ASP A 110 -4.73 -15.17 -10.17
CA ASP A 110 -3.93 -16.28 -10.70
C ASP A 110 -2.42 -16.03 -10.63
N LYS A 111 -1.98 -14.77 -10.42
CA LYS A 111 -0.58 -14.38 -10.26
C LYS A 111 -0.14 -14.27 -8.80
N ALA A 112 -0.97 -14.71 -7.86
CA ALA A 112 -0.57 -14.72 -6.45
C ALA A 112 0.71 -15.56 -6.26
N GLY A 113 1.77 -14.93 -5.70
CA GLY A 113 3.08 -15.55 -5.52
C GLY A 113 4.03 -15.44 -6.73
N ASP A 114 3.59 -14.92 -7.87
CA ASP A 114 4.47 -14.56 -8.99
C ASP A 114 5.10 -13.18 -8.72
N HIS A 115 6.22 -13.19 -8.00
CA HIS A 115 6.91 -11.94 -7.61
C HIS A 115 7.43 -11.14 -8.81
N LEU A 116 7.71 -11.78 -9.95
CA LEU A 116 8.09 -11.05 -11.14
C LEU A 116 6.90 -10.26 -11.70
N ALA A 117 5.76 -10.92 -11.90
CA ALA A 117 4.58 -10.28 -12.44
C ALA A 117 4.07 -9.15 -11.51
N GLU A 118 4.03 -9.40 -10.19
CA GLU A 118 3.69 -8.42 -9.17
C GLU A 118 4.56 -7.16 -9.26
N ASN A 119 5.88 -7.34 -9.30
CA ASN A 119 6.82 -6.22 -9.34
C ASN A 119 6.80 -5.48 -10.69
N VAL A 120 6.57 -6.17 -11.79
CA VAL A 120 6.36 -5.53 -13.10
C VAL A 120 5.11 -4.66 -13.07
N GLY A 121 3.98 -5.16 -12.54
CA GLY A 121 2.76 -4.37 -12.37
C GLY A 121 2.97 -3.14 -11.49
N GLY A 122 3.69 -3.29 -10.38
CA GLY A 122 4.09 -2.17 -9.51
C GLY A 122 4.91 -1.11 -10.24
N VAL A 123 5.94 -1.53 -10.99
CA VAL A 123 6.79 -0.62 -11.77
C VAL A 123 6.00 0.09 -12.87
N GLN A 124 5.10 -0.59 -13.56
CA GLN A 124 4.25 0.04 -14.58
C GLN A 124 3.41 1.17 -14.00
N GLY A 125 2.82 0.99 -12.82
CA GLY A 125 2.12 2.06 -12.12
C GLY A 125 3.05 3.22 -11.73
N VAL A 126 4.26 2.92 -11.27
CA VAL A 126 5.30 3.94 -11.00
C VAL A 126 5.62 4.74 -12.25
N LEU A 127 5.79 4.11 -13.41
CA LEU A 127 6.12 4.80 -14.66
C LEU A 127 4.99 5.73 -15.14
N LYS A 128 3.73 5.35 -14.93
CA LYS A 128 2.58 6.23 -15.19
C LYS A 128 2.60 7.46 -14.27
N VAL A 129 2.78 7.26 -12.96
CA VAL A 129 2.91 8.36 -11.98
C VAL A 129 4.09 9.26 -12.33
N TYR A 130 5.25 8.69 -12.61
CA TYR A 130 6.42 9.45 -13.00
C TYR A 130 6.18 10.30 -14.26
N THR A 131 5.55 9.73 -15.28
CA THR A 131 5.18 10.45 -16.50
C THR A 131 4.25 11.62 -16.19
N ALA A 132 3.24 11.42 -15.33
CA ALA A 132 2.32 12.49 -14.92
C ALA A 132 3.04 13.60 -14.13
N ILE A 133 3.96 13.23 -13.23
CA ILE A 133 4.77 14.18 -12.46
C ILE A 133 5.65 15.01 -13.39
N VAL A 134 6.40 14.36 -14.31
CA VAL A 134 7.33 15.06 -15.23
C VAL A 134 6.57 15.97 -16.19
N LYS A 135 5.37 15.62 -16.60
CA LYS A 135 4.52 16.47 -17.44
C LYS A 135 4.21 17.81 -16.78
N SER A 136 3.97 17.82 -15.47
CA SER A 136 3.68 19.06 -14.70
C SER A 136 4.92 19.69 -14.07
N ASN A 137 5.98 18.91 -13.88
CA ASN A 137 7.25 19.32 -13.25
C ASN A 137 8.43 18.73 -14.06
N PRO A 138 8.86 19.37 -15.15
CA PRO A 138 9.94 18.84 -16.02
C PRO A 138 11.27 18.61 -15.27
N ASP A 139 11.56 19.39 -14.24
CA ASP A 139 12.75 19.26 -13.39
C ASP A 139 12.71 18.02 -12.47
N ALA A 140 11.59 17.30 -12.43
CA ALA A 140 11.44 16.07 -11.67
C ALA A 140 12.07 14.84 -12.36
N ARG A 141 12.78 15.03 -13.48
CA ARG A 141 13.39 13.92 -14.19
C ARG A 141 14.45 13.18 -13.40
N VAL A 142 14.40 11.85 -13.51
CA VAL A 142 15.35 10.91 -12.90
C VAL A 142 15.82 9.93 -13.96
N LEU A 143 17.11 9.92 -14.24
CA LEU A 143 17.72 9.11 -15.31
C LEU A 143 17.27 7.64 -15.25
N ALA A 144 17.27 7.04 -14.06
CA ALA A 144 16.89 5.63 -13.92
C ALA A 144 15.42 5.36 -14.29
N LEU A 145 14.51 6.30 -14.02
CA LEU A 145 13.10 6.18 -14.43
C LEU A 145 12.90 6.46 -15.91
N ASP A 146 13.67 7.39 -16.49
CA ASP A 146 13.68 7.62 -17.94
C ASP A 146 14.17 6.35 -18.69
N GLU A 147 15.24 5.70 -18.20
CA GLU A 147 15.73 4.43 -18.75
C GLU A 147 14.70 3.29 -18.61
N MET A 148 13.93 3.27 -17.53
CA MET A 148 12.87 2.29 -17.34
C MET A 148 11.70 2.52 -18.29
N LEU A 149 11.30 3.78 -18.54
CA LEU A 149 10.32 4.13 -19.59
C LEU A 149 10.78 3.66 -20.97
N GLU A 150 12.07 3.84 -21.27
CA GLU A 150 12.63 3.36 -22.54
C GLU A 150 12.58 1.83 -22.64
N LYS A 151 12.91 1.11 -21.56
CA LYS A 151 12.79 -0.36 -21.51
C LYS A 151 11.33 -0.80 -21.69
N GLU A 152 10.38 -0.12 -21.05
CA GLU A 152 8.94 -0.42 -21.20
C GLU A 152 8.50 -0.23 -22.65
N SER A 153 8.84 0.91 -23.28
CA SER A 153 8.47 1.22 -24.67
C SER A 153 9.03 0.22 -25.68
N ARG A 154 10.16 -0.42 -25.36
CA ARG A 154 10.81 -1.48 -26.16
C ARG A 154 10.39 -2.89 -25.79
N GLY A 155 9.44 -3.08 -24.87
CA GLY A 155 9.03 -4.40 -24.38
C GLY A 155 10.09 -5.15 -23.56
N LYS A 156 11.10 -4.44 -23.02
CA LYS A 156 12.23 -5.01 -22.27
C LYS A 156 12.09 -4.88 -20.74
N LEU A 157 10.99 -4.30 -20.25
CA LEU A 157 10.79 -4.09 -18.82
C LEU A 157 10.76 -5.41 -18.05
N VAL A 158 10.10 -6.43 -18.57
CA VAL A 158 9.99 -7.76 -17.91
C VAL A 158 11.37 -8.43 -17.80
N GLU A 159 12.21 -8.33 -18.85
CA GLU A 159 13.57 -8.89 -18.84
C GLU A 159 14.43 -8.16 -17.78
N PHE A 160 14.40 -6.84 -17.78
CA PHE A 160 15.10 -6.01 -16.81
C PHE A 160 14.66 -6.35 -15.38
N ALA A 161 13.35 -6.43 -15.14
CA ALA A 161 12.80 -6.76 -13.83
C ALA A 161 13.25 -8.16 -13.38
N ARG A 162 13.21 -9.15 -14.28
CA ARG A 162 13.64 -10.53 -14.00
C ARG A 162 15.09 -10.61 -13.53
N GLU A 163 15.99 -9.86 -14.13
CA GLU A 163 17.39 -9.81 -13.70
C GLU A 163 17.54 -9.08 -12.36
N THR A 164 16.85 -7.98 -12.19
CA THR A 164 16.96 -7.13 -11.00
C THR A 164 16.42 -7.80 -9.75
N ILE A 165 15.29 -8.52 -9.85
CA ILE A 165 14.67 -9.16 -8.68
C ILE A 165 15.50 -10.30 -8.09
N LYS A 166 16.49 -10.85 -8.82
CA LYS A 166 17.41 -11.84 -8.29
C LYS A 166 18.20 -11.34 -7.08
N ALA A 167 18.37 -10.01 -6.98
CA ALA A 167 19.03 -9.37 -5.85
C ALA A 167 18.09 -9.10 -4.66
N CYS A 168 16.79 -9.36 -4.81
CA CYS A 168 15.81 -9.16 -3.73
C CYS A 168 15.58 -10.46 -2.96
N ARG A 169 15.35 -10.31 -1.65
CA ARG A 169 14.93 -11.42 -0.78
C ARG A 169 13.43 -11.24 -0.50
N PHE A 170 12.65 -12.21 -0.90
CA PHE A 170 11.21 -12.25 -0.71
C PHE A 170 10.82 -13.13 0.48
#